data_15ca5f6b43b5c3dc373bfb0807a182e3
#
_entry.id   15ca5f6b43b5c3dc373bfb0807a182e3
#
_cell.length_a   1.000
_cell.length_b   1.000
_cell.length_c   1.000
_cell.angle_alpha   90.00
_cell.angle_beta   90.00
_cell.angle_gamma   90.00
#
_symmetry.space_group_name_H-M   'P 1'
#
loop_
_entity.id
_entity.type
_entity.pdbx_description
1 polymer ?
#
loop_
_entity_poly.entity_id
_entity_poly.type
_entity_poly.pdbx_seq_one_letter_code
_entity_poly.pdbx_strand_id
1 'polypeptide(L)'
;HQEELLTGSIKPKEFPHLQAIVDNLYKTDKKVIFTMGKGGVGKTTIAAAIAMALADKGKKVHLATTDPAAHLQFVISETDKISVSHIDEEKELADYQSEILTKARETMSEEDVAYVEEDLRSPCTQEIAVFRKFAEIVEGADSDVVVIDTAPTGHTLLLLDSTQSYHKEIERSSGDIPESVQKLLPKLQNGDETEVVMVTLPEATPVYESIRLKDDLERAGIARTWWVVNNSMLSSGTTNPMLLARAQNEEVWIDKVAELSNNHYAVIEWKAEDISGDALRDIL
;
A
#
# COMPACT_ATOMS: atom_id res chain seq x y z
N HIS A 1 -22.70 7.82 -40.46
CA HIS A 1 -22.96 6.94 -39.30
C HIS A 1 -21.80 6.84 -38.29
N GLN A 2 -20.60 7.35 -38.60
CA GLN A 2 -19.45 7.40 -37.68
C GLN A 2 -19.26 8.74 -36.97
N GLU A 3 -19.91 9.81 -37.47
CA GLU A 3 -19.80 11.16 -36.87
C GLU A 3 -20.82 11.45 -35.75
N GLU A 4 -21.89 10.67 -35.65
CA GLU A 4 -22.92 10.86 -34.60
C GLU A 4 -22.55 10.28 -33.21
N LEU A 5 -21.48 9.51 -33.13
CA LEU A 5 -21.02 8.89 -31.88
C LEU A 5 -20.10 9.79 -31.03
N LEU A 6 -19.68 10.94 -31.54
CA LEU A 6 -18.69 11.82 -30.91
C LEU A 6 -19.27 13.09 -30.23
N THR A 7 -20.58 13.27 -30.24
CA THR A 7 -21.22 14.46 -29.65
C THR A 7 -21.99 14.22 -28.34
N GLY A 8 -21.89 13.04 -27.78
CA GLY A 8 -22.48 12.73 -26.48
C GLY A 8 -21.65 13.34 -25.34
N SER A 9 -22.13 14.43 -24.75
CA SER A 9 -21.59 14.87 -23.47
C SER A 9 -21.89 13.78 -22.43
N ILE A 10 -20.85 13.14 -21.92
CA ILE A 10 -20.98 12.25 -20.77
C ILE A 10 -21.34 13.14 -19.58
N LYS A 11 -22.50 12.92 -18.97
CA LYS A 11 -22.81 13.56 -17.71
C LYS A 11 -21.79 13.06 -16.68
N PRO A 12 -21.10 13.96 -15.94
CA PRO A 12 -20.22 13.54 -14.88
C PRO A 12 -21.01 12.65 -13.91
N LYS A 13 -20.51 11.46 -13.68
CA LYS A 13 -21.09 10.54 -12.69
C LYS A 13 -20.44 10.86 -11.35
N GLU A 14 -21.26 11.09 -10.34
CA GLU A 14 -20.75 11.29 -8.98
C GLU A 14 -20.32 9.96 -8.37
N PHE A 15 -19.12 9.94 -7.84
CA PHE A 15 -18.54 8.80 -7.15
C PHE A 15 -18.18 9.19 -5.71
N PRO A 16 -18.04 8.22 -4.80
CA PRO A 16 -17.51 8.49 -3.47
C PRO A 16 -16.11 9.10 -3.53
N HIS A 17 -15.85 10.09 -2.68
CA HIS A 17 -14.57 10.77 -2.58
C HIS A 17 -13.64 10.11 -1.56
N LEU A 18 -12.34 10.36 -1.67
CA LEU A 18 -11.33 9.87 -0.71
C LEU A 18 -11.62 10.34 0.72
N GLN A 19 -12.23 11.51 0.88
CA GLN A 19 -12.65 12.03 2.19
C GLN A 19 -13.52 11.03 2.97
N ALA A 20 -14.39 10.28 2.31
CA ALA A 20 -15.22 9.26 2.98
C ALA A 20 -14.37 8.13 3.60
N ILE A 21 -13.28 7.75 2.94
CA ILE A 21 -12.32 6.77 3.48
C ILE A 21 -11.61 7.38 4.70
N VAL A 22 -11.10 8.61 4.58
CA VAL A 22 -10.42 9.31 5.68
C VAL A 22 -11.33 9.44 6.90
N ASP A 23 -12.59 9.83 6.71
CA ASP A 23 -13.57 9.96 7.79
C ASP A 23 -13.83 8.62 8.49
N ASN A 24 -13.89 7.54 7.74
CA ASN A 24 -14.01 6.19 8.30
C ASN A 24 -12.76 5.79 9.09
N LEU A 25 -11.56 6.00 8.53
CA LEU A 25 -10.30 5.68 9.20
C LEU A 25 -10.15 6.46 10.52
N TYR A 26 -10.55 7.73 10.52
CA TYR A 26 -10.55 8.57 11.70
C TYR A 26 -11.56 8.08 12.75
N LYS A 27 -12.81 7.84 12.35
CA LYS A 27 -13.90 7.41 13.23
C LYS A 27 -13.63 6.04 13.86
N THR A 28 -13.03 5.13 13.11
CA THR A 28 -12.70 3.77 13.58
C THR A 28 -11.34 3.70 14.28
N ASP A 29 -10.65 4.83 14.42
CA ASP A 29 -9.37 4.97 15.13
C ASP A 29 -8.31 3.95 14.71
N LYS A 30 -8.12 3.80 13.39
CA LYS A 30 -7.10 2.88 12.86
C LYS A 30 -5.70 3.34 13.26
N LYS A 31 -4.87 2.37 13.65
CA LYS A 31 -3.49 2.61 14.12
C LYS A 31 -2.45 2.43 13.03
N VAL A 32 -2.73 1.55 12.07
CA VAL A 32 -1.85 1.25 10.95
C VAL A 32 -2.66 1.23 9.65
N ILE A 33 -2.18 1.95 8.65
CA ILE A 33 -2.82 2.05 7.34
C ILE A 33 -1.78 1.72 6.29
N PHE A 34 -2.03 0.71 5.46
CA PHE A 34 -1.20 0.37 4.31
C PHE A 34 -1.91 0.77 3.03
N THR A 35 -1.17 1.39 2.09
CA THR A 35 -1.61 1.45 0.70
C THR A 35 -0.98 0.30 -0.07
N MET A 36 -1.76 -0.34 -0.93
CA MET A 36 -1.37 -1.52 -1.67
C MET A 36 -1.82 -1.42 -3.12
N GLY A 37 -1.06 -1.98 -4.03
CA GLY A 37 -1.36 -1.96 -5.46
C GLY A 37 -0.11 -2.12 -6.30
N LYS A 38 -0.27 -2.25 -7.61
CA LYS A 38 0.86 -2.34 -8.55
C LYS A 38 1.68 -1.04 -8.60
N GLY A 39 2.93 -1.14 -9.06
CA GLY A 39 3.76 0.03 -9.32
C GLY A 39 3.11 1.02 -10.30
N GLY A 40 3.22 2.32 -10.03
CA GLY A 40 2.70 3.38 -10.89
C GLY A 40 1.22 3.72 -10.76
N VAL A 41 0.48 3.11 -9.83
CA VAL A 41 -0.95 3.42 -9.61
C VAL A 41 -1.18 4.65 -8.71
N GLY A 42 -0.14 5.20 -8.08
CA GLY A 42 -0.22 6.39 -7.23
C GLY A 42 -0.34 6.11 -5.73
N LYS A 43 0.14 4.97 -5.25
CA LYS A 43 0.10 4.58 -3.82
C LYS A 43 0.69 5.64 -2.89
N THR A 44 1.86 6.16 -3.23
CA THR A 44 2.57 7.15 -2.41
C THR A 44 1.77 8.44 -2.28
N THR A 45 1.18 8.93 -3.36
CA THR A 45 0.32 10.12 -3.36
C THR A 45 -0.93 9.91 -2.51
N ILE A 46 -1.58 8.74 -2.62
CA ILE A 46 -2.76 8.40 -1.82
C ILE A 46 -2.39 8.28 -0.33
N ALA A 47 -1.30 7.62 -0.01
CA ALA A 47 -0.80 7.52 1.37
C ALA A 47 -0.51 8.90 1.96
N ALA A 48 0.14 9.78 1.22
CA ALA A 48 0.42 11.14 1.63
C ALA A 48 -0.86 11.97 1.85
N ALA A 49 -1.85 11.86 0.97
CA ALA A 49 -3.14 12.54 1.12
C ALA A 49 -3.91 12.04 2.36
N ILE A 50 -3.93 10.75 2.61
CA ILE A 50 -4.54 10.16 3.81
C ILE A 50 -3.83 10.66 5.07
N ALA A 51 -2.50 10.65 5.09
CA ALA A 51 -1.70 11.13 6.21
C ALA A 51 -1.98 12.60 6.52
N MET A 52 -1.99 13.45 5.50
CA MET A 52 -2.29 14.87 5.65
C MET A 52 -3.72 15.10 6.17
N ALA A 53 -4.70 14.40 5.62
CA ALA A 53 -6.10 14.54 6.03
C ALA A 53 -6.33 14.09 7.48
N LEU A 54 -5.67 13.02 7.94
CA LEU A 54 -5.73 12.57 9.32
C LEU A 54 -5.04 13.57 10.27
N ALA A 55 -3.92 14.16 9.84
CA ALA A 55 -3.25 15.22 10.60
C ALA A 55 -4.12 16.48 10.70
N ASP A 56 -4.80 16.86 9.63
CA ASP A 56 -5.77 17.99 9.64
C ASP A 56 -6.92 17.74 10.65
N LYS A 57 -7.28 16.49 10.87
CA LYS A 57 -8.27 16.09 11.90
C LYS A 57 -7.68 16.03 13.33
N GLY A 58 -6.40 16.31 13.50
CA GLY A 58 -5.74 16.38 14.79
C GLY A 58 -4.94 15.15 15.18
N LYS A 59 -4.85 14.12 14.35
CA LYS A 59 -4.01 12.94 14.62
C LYS A 59 -2.52 13.28 14.45
N LYS A 60 -1.69 12.69 15.30
CA LYS A 60 -0.24 12.65 15.10
C LYS A 60 0.08 11.47 14.17
N VAL A 61 0.57 11.77 12.98
CA VAL A 61 0.76 10.79 11.89
C VAL A 61 2.24 10.56 11.63
N HIS A 62 2.64 9.30 11.49
CA HIS A 62 3.93 8.94 10.93
C HIS A 62 3.73 8.30 9.56
N LEU A 63 4.33 8.88 8.52
CA LEU A 63 4.30 8.34 7.16
C LEU A 63 5.63 7.65 6.86
N ALA A 64 5.57 6.37 6.50
CA ALA A 64 6.71 5.60 6.04
C ALA A 64 6.59 5.30 4.55
N THR A 65 7.67 5.52 3.81
CA THR A 65 7.72 5.32 2.35
C THR A 65 8.95 4.52 1.93
N THR A 66 8.80 3.69 0.90
CA THR A 66 9.90 3.03 0.20
C THR A 66 10.21 3.68 -1.14
N ASP A 67 9.42 4.66 -1.59
CA ASP A 67 9.62 5.31 -2.87
C ASP A 67 10.81 6.28 -2.83
N PRO A 68 11.92 5.99 -3.53
CA PRO A 68 13.09 6.87 -3.55
C PRO A 68 12.84 8.20 -4.29
N ALA A 69 11.86 8.22 -5.19
CA ALA A 69 11.45 9.42 -5.91
C ALA A 69 10.45 10.27 -5.10
N ALA A 70 9.88 9.71 -4.05
CA ALA A 70 9.04 10.44 -3.14
C ALA A 70 9.90 11.42 -2.33
N HIS A 71 10.20 12.55 -2.90
CA HIS A 71 10.60 13.72 -2.15
C HIS A 71 9.43 14.17 -1.29
N LEU A 72 9.04 13.33 -0.34
CA LEU A 72 7.90 13.57 0.54
C LEU A 72 8.06 14.89 1.31
N GLN A 73 9.29 15.35 1.52
CA GLN A 73 9.58 16.70 2.01
C GLN A 73 9.00 17.80 1.10
N PHE A 74 8.83 17.52 -0.20
CA PHE A 74 8.20 18.43 -1.15
C PHE A 74 6.72 18.13 -1.38
N VAL A 75 6.27 16.91 -1.08
CA VAL A 75 4.89 16.47 -1.26
C VAL A 75 4.03 16.85 -0.07
N ILE A 76 4.61 16.82 1.13
CA ILE A 76 3.92 17.17 2.39
C ILE A 76 4.63 18.40 2.96
N SER A 77 3.89 19.49 3.15
CA SER A 77 4.35 20.56 4.03
C SER A 77 4.49 19.95 5.41
N GLU A 78 5.71 19.92 5.95
CA GLU A 78 5.96 19.48 7.32
C GLU A 78 5.07 20.28 8.26
N THR A 79 4.12 19.59 8.86
CA THR A 79 3.34 20.12 9.96
C THR A 79 3.86 19.49 11.23
N ASP A 80 3.68 20.13 12.38
CA ASP A 80 4.07 19.59 13.70
C ASP A 80 3.43 18.22 14.00
N LYS A 81 2.49 17.78 13.17
CA LYS A 81 1.72 16.55 13.34
C LYS A 81 2.09 15.42 12.38
N ILE A 82 2.93 15.68 11.38
CA ILE A 82 3.37 14.65 10.41
C ILE A 82 4.88 14.50 10.51
N SER A 83 5.32 13.27 10.77
CA SER A 83 6.70 12.85 10.64
C SER A 83 6.82 11.85 9.49
N VAL A 84 7.98 11.82 8.84
CA VAL A 84 8.21 10.98 7.66
C VAL A 84 9.49 10.15 7.83
N SER A 85 9.42 8.86 7.48
CA SER A 85 10.59 7.98 7.32
C SER A 85 10.70 7.50 5.89
N HIS A 86 11.90 7.58 5.34
CA HIS A 86 12.25 6.92 4.08
C HIS A 86 12.96 5.60 4.38
N ILE A 87 12.49 4.53 3.75
CA ILE A 87 13.08 3.19 3.87
C ILE A 87 13.84 2.90 2.58
N ASP A 88 15.13 2.67 2.72
CA ASP A 88 16.00 2.21 1.64
C ASP A 88 15.92 0.69 1.56
N GLU A 89 15.17 0.18 0.57
CA GLU A 89 14.93 -1.25 0.39
C GLU A 89 16.22 -2.03 0.16
N GLU A 90 17.17 -1.47 -0.58
CA GLU A 90 18.46 -2.13 -0.86
C GLU A 90 19.29 -2.26 0.41
N LYS A 91 19.31 -1.19 1.21
CA LYS A 91 20.02 -1.19 2.50
C LYS A 91 19.40 -2.20 3.47
N GLU A 92 18.07 -2.21 3.61
CA GLU A 92 17.37 -3.16 4.51
C GLU A 92 17.60 -4.60 4.06
N LEU A 93 17.59 -4.87 2.75
CA LEU A 93 17.92 -6.18 2.21
C LEU A 93 19.35 -6.60 2.55
N ALA A 94 20.34 -5.71 2.33
CA ALA A 94 21.72 -5.99 2.61
C ALA A 94 21.99 -6.25 4.10
N ASP A 95 21.38 -5.46 4.98
CA ASP A 95 21.48 -5.62 6.43
C ASP A 95 20.87 -6.97 6.87
N TYR A 96 19.70 -7.32 6.34
CA TYR A 96 19.03 -8.59 6.62
C TYR A 96 19.85 -9.80 6.16
N GLN A 97 20.34 -9.75 4.90
CA GLN A 97 21.19 -10.83 4.36
C GLN A 97 22.47 -11.00 5.18
N SER A 98 23.12 -9.91 5.54
CA SER A 98 24.35 -9.93 6.36
C SER A 98 24.10 -10.56 7.74
N GLU A 99 23.02 -10.20 8.39
CA GLU A 99 22.64 -10.74 9.69
C GLU A 99 22.40 -12.25 9.62
N ILE A 100 21.59 -12.71 8.65
CA ILE A 100 21.28 -14.12 8.49
C ILE A 100 22.53 -14.94 8.14
N LEU A 101 23.37 -14.47 7.22
CA LEU A 101 24.59 -15.15 6.82
C LEU A 101 25.61 -15.22 7.97
N THR A 102 25.73 -14.19 8.79
CA THR A 102 26.59 -14.19 9.97
C THR A 102 26.17 -15.28 10.95
N LYS A 103 24.88 -15.37 11.25
CA LYS A 103 24.32 -16.42 12.11
C LYS A 103 24.48 -17.83 11.51
N ALA A 104 24.24 -17.96 10.19
CA ALA A 104 24.37 -19.23 9.50
C ALA A 104 25.81 -19.76 9.55
N ARG A 105 26.82 -18.91 9.38
CA ARG A 105 28.25 -19.28 9.45
C ARG A 105 28.71 -19.75 10.83
N GLU A 106 28.02 -19.35 11.89
CA GLU A 106 28.33 -19.77 13.25
C GLU A 106 27.85 -21.20 13.55
N THR A 107 26.80 -21.66 12.84
CA THR A 107 26.07 -22.89 13.21
C THR A 107 25.99 -23.95 12.11
N MET A 108 26.29 -23.59 10.84
CA MET A 108 26.08 -24.44 9.67
C MET A 108 27.39 -24.80 8.96
N SER A 109 27.34 -25.85 8.14
CA SER A 109 28.43 -26.22 7.23
C SER A 109 28.56 -25.21 6.08
N GLU A 110 29.70 -25.16 5.40
CA GLU A 110 29.92 -24.28 4.24
C GLU A 110 28.93 -24.56 3.09
N GLU A 111 28.54 -25.81 2.88
CA GLU A 111 27.53 -26.20 1.90
C GLU A 111 26.15 -25.66 2.26
N ASP A 112 25.73 -25.76 3.51
CA ASP A 112 24.44 -25.26 3.99
C ASP A 112 24.39 -23.74 3.93
N VAL A 113 25.48 -23.05 4.26
CA VAL A 113 25.59 -21.58 4.12
C VAL A 113 25.43 -21.16 2.67
N ALA A 114 25.96 -21.90 1.70
CA ALA A 114 25.77 -21.59 0.28
C ALA A 114 24.31 -21.68 -0.15
N TYR A 115 23.53 -22.65 0.35
CA TYR A 115 22.10 -22.75 0.10
C TYR A 115 21.34 -21.58 0.72
N VAL A 116 21.67 -21.20 1.96
CA VAL A 116 21.06 -20.01 2.59
C VAL A 116 21.36 -18.74 1.79
N GLU A 117 22.58 -18.56 1.30
CA GLU A 117 22.95 -17.43 0.49
C GLU A 117 22.18 -17.35 -0.83
N GLU A 118 21.92 -18.50 -1.49
CA GLU A 118 21.11 -18.57 -2.69
C GLU A 118 19.64 -18.20 -2.40
N ASP A 119 19.07 -18.75 -1.34
CA ASP A 119 17.68 -18.48 -0.92
C ASP A 119 17.45 -17.01 -0.58
N LEU A 120 18.43 -16.36 0.05
CA LEU A 120 18.40 -14.94 0.38
C LEU A 120 18.40 -13.99 -0.85
N ARG A 121 18.62 -14.51 -2.06
CA ARG A 121 18.53 -13.72 -3.32
C ARG A 121 17.12 -13.69 -3.88
N SER A 122 16.17 -14.37 -3.28
CA SER A 122 14.79 -14.40 -3.74
C SER A 122 14.13 -13.01 -3.59
N PRO A 123 13.20 -12.64 -4.49
CA PRO A 123 12.44 -11.39 -4.36
C PRO A 123 11.65 -11.29 -3.04
N CYS A 124 11.21 -12.42 -2.49
CA CYS A 124 10.51 -12.46 -1.20
C CYS A 124 11.39 -12.01 -0.04
N THR A 125 12.70 -12.23 -0.12
CA THR A 125 13.64 -11.79 0.91
C THR A 125 13.67 -10.27 1.05
N GLN A 126 13.61 -9.53 -0.06
CA GLN A 126 13.51 -8.07 -0.03
C GLN A 126 12.25 -7.60 0.66
N GLU A 127 11.09 -8.19 0.33
CA GLU A 127 9.83 -7.86 0.98
C GLU A 127 9.84 -8.17 2.48
N ILE A 128 10.46 -9.28 2.89
CA ILE A 128 10.63 -9.65 4.31
C ILE A 128 11.51 -8.62 5.04
N ALA A 129 12.62 -8.21 4.44
CA ALA A 129 13.52 -7.21 5.02
C ALA A 129 12.82 -5.85 5.22
N VAL A 130 12.07 -5.40 4.23
CA VAL A 130 11.28 -4.16 4.30
C VAL A 130 10.15 -4.29 5.33
N PHE A 131 9.46 -5.43 5.38
CA PHE A 131 8.40 -5.69 6.35
C PHE A 131 8.93 -5.67 7.79
N ARG A 132 10.11 -6.22 8.02
CA ARG A 132 10.80 -6.13 9.31
C ARG A 132 11.04 -4.66 9.72
N LYS A 133 11.44 -3.81 8.77
CA LYS A 133 11.62 -2.39 9.03
C LYS A 133 10.30 -1.67 9.33
N PHE A 134 9.23 -2.02 8.64
CA PHE A 134 7.89 -1.51 8.99
C PHE A 134 7.47 -1.90 10.41
N ALA A 135 7.74 -3.15 10.80
CA ALA A 135 7.46 -3.63 12.14
C ALA A 135 8.17 -2.79 13.21
N GLU A 136 9.45 -2.49 13.01
CA GLU A 136 10.23 -1.63 13.89
C GLU A 136 9.63 -0.22 13.97
N ILE A 137 9.23 0.36 12.83
CA ILE A 137 8.62 1.70 12.76
C ILE A 137 7.28 1.71 13.51
N VAL A 138 6.43 0.72 13.29
CA VAL A 138 5.12 0.62 13.95
C VAL A 138 5.27 0.47 15.46
N GLU A 139 6.21 -0.36 15.92
CA GLU A 139 6.45 -0.58 17.35
C GLU A 139 7.07 0.65 18.02
N GLY A 140 8.00 1.33 17.34
CA GLY A 140 8.72 2.48 17.87
C GLY A 140 8.03 3.83 17.66
N ALA A 141 6.91 3.89 16.94
CA ALA A 141 6.26 5.14 16.60
C ALA A 141 5.57 5.79 17.82
N ASP A 142 5.96 7.03 18.10
CA ASP A 142 5.25 7.92 19.02
C ASP A 142 4.22 8.75 18.23
N SER A 143 3.25 8.06 17.64
CA SER A 143 2.20 8.64 16.80
C SER A 143 0.87 7.94 17.02
N ASP A 144 -0.23 8.64 16.70
CA ASP A 144 -1.58 8.07 16.78
C ASP A 144 -1.84 7.05 15.67
N VAL A 145 -1.24 7.29 14.50
CA VAL A 145 -1.39 6.43 13.34
C VAL A 145 -0.11 6.40 12.51
N VAL A 146 0.22 5.23 11.98
CA VAL A 146 1.29 5.02 11.00
C VAL A 146 0.67 4.72 9.65
N VAL A 147 1.02 5.51 8.64
CA VAL A 147 0.63 5.29 7.24
C VAL A 147 1.85 4.81 6.47
N ILE A 148 1.70 3.71 5.76
CA ILE A 148 2.78 3.07 4.99
C ILE A 148 2.35 2.99 3.54
N ASP A 149 3.14 3.52 2.62
CA ASP A 149 2.79 3.64 1.20
C ASP A 149 2.99 2.36 0.37
N THR A 150 3.37 1.30 1.02
CA THR A 150 3.47 -0.03 0.42
C THR A 150 3.08 -1.09 1.45
N ALA A 151 2.89 -2.32 0.99
CA ALA A 151 2.67 -3.47 1.85
C ALA A 151 3.34 -4.70 1.23
N PRO A 152 3.76 -5.68 2.04
CA PRO A 152 4.18 -6.95 1.50
C PRO A 152 3.03 -7.59 0.70
N THR A 153 3.37 -8.36 -0.33
CA THR A 153 2.35 -9.11 -1.09
C THR A 153 1.67 -10.14 -0.20
N GLY A 154 0.44 -10.53 -0.57
CA GLY A 154 -0.26 -11.58 0.15
C GLY A 154 0.54 -12.89 0.19
N HIS A 155 1.32 -13.18 -0.85
CA HIS A 155 2.23 -14.31 -0.88
C HIS A 155 3.30 -14.23 0.21
N THR A 156 3.93 -13.07 0.39
CA THR A 156 4.91 -12.85 1.47
C THR A 156 4.26 -12.91 2.84
N LEU A 157 3.05 -12.39 3.00
CA LEU A 157 2.29 -12.50 4.25
C LEU A 157 1.95 -13.96 4.57
N LEU A 158 1.58 -14.77 3.57
CA LEU A 158 1.37 -16.22 3.75
C LEU A 158 2.65 -16.95 4.11
N LEU A 159 3.78 -16.57 3.50
CA LEU A 159 5.08 -17.10 3.89
C LEU A 159 5.42 -16.73 5.33
N LEU A 160 5.18 -15.51 5.75
CA LEU A 160 5.38 -15.07 7.13
C LEU A 160 4.47 -15.81 8.12
N ASP A 161 3.23 -16.12 7.73
CA ASP A 161 2.29 -16.87 8.54
C ASP A 161 2.65 -18.37 8.59
N SER A 162 2.97 -18.97 7.45
CA SER A 162 3.43 -20.38 7.35
C SER A 162 4.83 -20.58 7.92
N THR A 163 5.63 -19.55 7.98
CA THR A 163 6.99 -19.56 8.54
C THR A 163 7.00 -19.60 10.05
N GLN A 164 5.87 -19.51 10.73
CA GLN A 164 5.82 -20.12 12.06
C GLN A 164 6.19 -21.63 12.00
N SER A 165 5.91 -22.31 10.91
CA SER A 165 6.35 -23.69 10.68
C SER A 165 7.74 -23.78 10.04
N TYR A 166 8.06 -22.91 9.07
CA TYR A 166 9.36 -22.86 8.37
C TYR A 166 10.43 -22.15 9.22
N HIS A 167 10.09 -21.15 10.01
CA HIS A 167 10.98 -20.56 11.00
C HIS A 167 11.27 -21.50 12.16
N LYS A 168 10.38 -22.42 12.53
CA LYS A 168 10.78 -23.49 13.46
C LYS A 168 11.92 -24.34 12.91
N GLU A 169 12.07 -24.41 11.60
CA GLU A 169 13.16 -25.13 10.94
C GLU A 169 14.38 -24.21 10.72
N ILE A 170 14.20 -22.92 10.43
CA ILE A 170 15.25 -21.90 10.41
C ILE A 170 15.62 -21.42 11.82
N GLU A 171 14.68 -21.34 12.77
CA GLU A 171 14.93 -21.08 14.20
C GLU A 171 15.82 -22.15 14.85
N ARG A 172 15.77 -23.38 14.36
CA ARG A 172 16.75 -24.40 14.74
C ARG A 172 18.15 -24.11 14.22
N SER A 173 18.28 -23.21 13.22
CA SER A 173 19.55 -22.98 12.54
C SER A 173 20.05 -21.53 12.57
N SER A 174 19.22 -20.50 12.80
CA SER A 174 19.67 -19.11 12.61
C SER A 174 19.11 -18.03 13.54
N GLY A 175 18.36 -18.39 14.59
CA GLY A 175 17.91 -17.45 15.62
C GLY A 175 16.47 -16.94 15.46
N ASP A 176 15.98 -16.29 16.53
CA ASP A 176 14.60 -15.88 16.70
C ASP A 176 14.15 -14.82 15.68
N ILE A 177 12.88 -14.93 15.23
CA ILE A 177 12.21 -13.84 14.51
C ILE A 177 12.15 -12.63 15.44
N PRO A 178 12.48 -11.40 14.95
CA PRO A 178 12.34 -10.22 15.76
C PRO A 178 10.94 -10.10 16.36
N GLU A 179 10.86 -9.76 17.63
CA GLU A 179 9.59 -9.62 18.36
C GLU A 179 8.64 -8.61 17.68
N SER A 180 9.19 -7.56 17.07
CA SER A 180 8.46 -6.58 16.27
C SER A 180 7.71 -7.22 15.10
N VAL A 181 8.32 -8.16 14.39
CA VAL A 181 7.67 -8.88 13.28
C VAL A 181 6.60 -9.84 13.82
N GLN A 182 6.87 -10.55 14.91
CA GLN A 182 5.89 -11.45 15.55
C GLN A 182 4.63 -10.70 15.98
N LYS A 183 4.75 -9.46 16.42
CA LYS A 183 3.64 -8.61 16.84
C LYS A 183 2.91 -7.97 15.66
N LEU A 184 3.61 -7.66 14.56
CA LEU A 184 3.01 -6.94 13.45
C LEU A 184 2.04 -7.80 12.66
N LEU A 185 2.33 -9.07 12.39
CA LEU A 185 1.44 -9.95 11.61
C LEU A 185 0.05 -10.10 12.26
N PRO A 186 -0.09 -10.42 13.57
CA PRO A 186 -1.39 -10.41 14.24
C PRO A 186 -2.08 -9.04 14.19
N LYS A 187 -1.33 -7.95 14.27
CA LYS A 187 -1.85 -6.59 14.17
C LYS A 187 -2.42 -6.29 12.79
N LEU A 188 -1.76 -6.75 11.71
CA LEU A 188 -2.26 -6.65 10.35
C LEU A 188 -3.57 -7.43 10.13
N GLN A 189 -3.73 -8.57 10.79
CA GLN A 189 -4.93 -9.39 10.75
C GLN A 189 -6.07 -8.82 11.60
N ASN A 190 -5.75 -7.91 12.52
CA ASN A 190 -6.74 -7.25 13.37
C ASN A 190 -7.35 -6.05 12.64
N GLY A 191 -8.53 -6.22 12.07
CA GLY A 191 -9.26 -5.19 11.34
C GLY A 191 -9.72 -4.01 12.21
N ASP A 192 -9.64 -4.08 13.53
CA ASP A 192 -9.92 -2.95 14.42
C ASP A 192 -8.74 -1.96 14.48
N GLU A 193 -7.52 -2.46 14.29
CA GLU A 193 -6.30 -1.65 14.35
C GLU A 193 -5.74 -1.27 12.98
N THR A 194 -5.88 -2.17 11.99
CA THR A 194 -5.22 -2.03 10.69
C THR A 194 -6.22 -1.97 9.55
N GLU A 195 -5.97 -1.09 8.60
CA GLU A 195 -6.71 -0.98 7.36
C GLU A 195 -5.76 -1.08 6.16
N VAL A 196 -6.20 -1.77 5.13
CA VAL A 196 -5.53 -1.81 3.83
C VAL A 196 -6.34 -1.00 2.82
N VAL A 197 -5.69 -0.07 2.16
CA VAL A 197 -6.26 0.73 1.08
C VAL A 197 -5.66 0.24 -0.24
N MET A 198 -6.47 -0.47 -1.02
CA MET A 198 -6.09 -0.96 -2.33
C MET A 198 -6.17 0.17 -3.34
N VAL A 199 -5.08 0.50 -4.02
CA VAL A 199 -5.04 1.52 -5.06
C VAL A 199 -4.95 0.88 -6.43
N THR A 200 -5.83 1.27 -7.33
CA THR A 200 -5.88 0.79 -8.72
C THR A 200 -6.15 1.92 -9.70
N LEU A 201 -5.97 1.65 -10.98
CA LEU A 201 -6.45 2.49 -12.08
C LEU A 201 -7.73 1.88 -12.64
N PRO A 202 -8.61 2.68 -13.28
CA PRO A 202 -9.85 2.18 -13.89
C PRO A 202 -9.60 1.48 -15.24
N GLU A 203 -8.73 0.48 -15.22
CA GLU A 203 -8.26 -0.26 -16.39
C GLU A 203 -8.22 -1.77 -16.06
N ALA A 204 -8.34 -2.61 -17.10
CA ALA A 204 -8.42 -4.05 -16.94
C ALA A 204 -7.25 -4.65 -16.15
N THR A 205 -6.01 -4.38 -16.57
CA THR A 205 -4.83 -5.00 -15.96
C THR A 205 -4.65 -4.61 -14.49
N PRO A 206 -4.65 -3.31 -14.11
CA PRO A 206 -4.55 -2.92 -12.71
C PRO A 206 -5.66 -3.50 -11.83
N VAL A 207 -6.91 -3.53 -12.31
CA VAL A 207 -8.03 -4.08 -11.55
C VAL A 207 -7.88 -5.58 -11.34
N TYR A 208 -7.52 -6.36 -12.37
CA TYR A 208 -7.30 -7.80 -12.22
C TYR A 208 -6.12 -8.13 -11.30
N GLU A 209 -5.06 -7.34 -11.35
CA GLU A 209 -3.94 -7.50 -10.41
C GLU A 209 -4.35 -7.21 -8.97
N SER A 210 -5.15 -6.17 -8.77
CA SER A 210 -5.71 -5.85 -7.45
C SER A 210 -6.63 -6.94 -6.93
N ILE A 211 -7.40 -7.63 -7.79
CA ILE A 211 -8.21 -8.79 -7.41
C ILE A 211 -7.32 -9.91 -6.88
N ARG A 212 -6.21 -10.21 -7.55
CA ARG A 212 -5.26 -11.24 -7.08
C ARG A 212 -4.67 -10.88 -5.72
N LEU A 213 -4.26 -9.60 -5.55
CA LEU A 213 -3.77 -9.12 -4.26
C LEU A 213 -4.83 -9.24 -3.16
N LYS A 214 -6.09 -8.91 -3.46
CA LYS A 214 -7.21 -9.09 -2.53
C LYS A 214 -7.36 -10.55 -2.10
N ASP A 215 -7.35 -11.47 -3.06
CA ASP A 215 -7.49 -12.90 -2.78
C ASP A 215 -6.34 -13.43 -1.90
N ASP A 216 -5.12 -12.96 -2.15
CA ASP A 216 -3.95 -13.29 -1.34
C ASP A 216 -4.04 -12.71 0.08
N LEU A 217 -4.54 -11.48 0.23
CA LEU A 217 -4.78 -10.87 1.54
C LEU A 217 -5.83 -11.64 2.33
N GLU A 218 -6.92 -12.05 1.69
CA GLU A 218 -7.96 -12.87 2.33
C GLU A 218 -7.42 -14.21 2.83
N ARG A 219 -6.56 -14.86 2.05
CA ARG A 219 -5.85 -16.08 2.49
C ARG A 219 -4.93 -15.83 3.68
N ALA A 220 -4.33 -14.65 3.77
CA ALA A 220 -3.50 -14.24 4.90
C ALA A 220 -4.31 -13.73 6.12
N GLY A 221 -5.65 -13.82 6.07
CA GLY A 221 -6.52 -13.41 7.17
C GLY A 221 -6.89 -11.92 7.17
N ILE A 222 -6.64 -11.20 6.08
CA ILE A 222 -6.97 -9.79 5.92
C ILE A 222 -8.19 -9.68 4.98
N ALA A 223 -9.39 -9.70 5.53
CA ALA A 223 -10.62 -9.79 4.77
C ALA A 223 -11.25 -8.44 4.37
N ARG A 224 -10.83 -7.34 4.98
CA ARG A 224 -11.41 -6.01 4.73
C ARG A 224 -10.39 -5.09 4.11
N THR A 225 -10.79 -4.48 2.98
CA THR A 225 -10.00 -3.48 2.28
C THR A 225 -10.89 -2.35 1.79
N TRP A 226 -10.40 -1.11 1.88
CA TRP A 226 -10.90 0.00 1.10
C TRP A 226 -10.22 -0.01 -0.27
N TRP A 227 -10.93 0.51 -1.27
CA TRP A 227 -10.39 0.63 -2.61
C TRP A 227 -10.39 2.09 -3.07
N VAL A 228 -9.32 2.49 -3.74
CA VAL A 228 -9.21 3.79 -4.40
C VAL A 228 -8.95 3.56 -5.88
N VAL A 229 -9.86 4.04 -6.72
CA VAL A 229 -9.69 4.11 -8.16
C VAL A 229 -9.09 5.46 -8.48
N ASN A 230 -7.81 5.49 -8.84
CA ASN A 230 -7.08 6.71 -9.09
C ASN A 230 -7.07 7.09 -10.58
N ASN A 231 -6.86 8.37 -10.86
CA ASN A 231 -6.71 8.92 -12.21
C ASN A 231 -7.90 8.67 -13.15
N SER A 232 -9.13 8.78 -12.66
CA SER A 232 -10.34 8.61 -13.47
C SER A 232 -10.61 9.82 -14.37
N MET A 233 -10.69 9.57 -15.67
CA MET A 233 -11.14 10.56 -16.67
C MET A 233 -12.66 10.73 -16.62
N LEU A 234 -13.39 9.68 -16.24
CA LEU A 234 -14.86 9.74 -16.16
C LEU A 234 -15.29 10.72 -15.07
N SER A 235 -14.60 10.79 -13.95
CA SER A 235 -14.90 11.73 -12.87
C SER A 235 -14.41 13.16 -13.17
N SER A 236 -13.45 13.34 -14.09
CA SER A 236 -12.93 14.67 -14.45
C SER A 236 -13.89 15.52 -15.28
N GLY A 237 -14.96 14.94 -15.83
CA GLY A 237 -15.92 15.65 -16.69
C GLY A 237 -15.32 16.16 -18.00
N THR A 238 -14.28 15.52 -18.51
CA THR A 238 -13.58 15.93 -19.73
C THR A 238 -14.53 16.04 -20.94
N THR A 239 -14.34 17.04 -21.78
CA THR A 239 -15.04 17.21 -23.05
C THR A 239 -14.17 16.86 -24.27
N ASN A 240 -12.92 16.50 -24.05
CA ASN A 240 -12.02 16.08 -25.12
C ASN A 240 -12.44 14.73 -25.71
N PRO A 241 -12.68 14.61 -27.03
CA PRO A 241 -13.20 13.36 -27.64
C PRO A 241 -12.34 12.12 -27.40
N MET A 242 -11.00 12.24 -27.39
CA MET A 242 -10.11 11.11 -27.10
C MET A 242 -10.21 10.67 -25.64
N LEU A 243 -10.28 11.62 -24.72
CA LEU A 243 -10.42 11.35 -23.30
C LEU A 243 -11.82 10.83 -22.94
N LEU A 244 -12.85 11.28 -23.68
CA LEU A 244 -14.21 10.75 -23.55
C LEU A 244 -14.30 9.26 -23.88
N ALA A 245 -13.64 8.82 -24.96
CA ALA A 245 -13.59 7.40 -25.32
C ALA A 245 -12.92 6.56 -24.22
N ARG A 246 -11.85 7.09 -23.60
CA ARG A 246 -11.20 6.46 -22.43
C ARG A 246 -12.14 6.44 -21.24
N ALA A 247 -12.76 7.56 -20.91
CA ALA A 247 -13.69 7.68 -19.80
C ALA A 247 -14.86 6.69 -19.87
N GLN A 248 -15.42 6.47 -21.07
CA GLN A 248 -16.48 5.48 -21.29
C GLN A 248 -16.04 4.05 -20.95
N ASN A 249 -14.79 3.72 -21.23
CA ASN A 249 -14.23 2.39 -20.90
C ASN A 249 -13.93 2.20 -19.41
N GLU A 250 -13.84 3.28 -18.64
CA GLU A 250 -13.55 3.21 -17.20
C GLU A 250 -14.75 2.74 -16.38
N GLU A 251 -15.97 3.02 -16.82
CA GLU A 251 -17.19 2.77 -16.04
C GLU A 251 -17.30 1.31 -15.61
N VAL A 252 -17.06 0.38 -16.52
CA VAL A 252 -17.13 -1.06 -16.21
C VAL A 252 -16.13 -1.48 -15.13
N TRP A 253 -14.97 -0.86 -15.08
CA TRP A 253 -13.94 -1.15 -14.08
C TRP A 253 -14.24 -0.51 -12.73
N ILE A 254 -14.77 0.69 -12.73
CA ILE A 254 -15.21 1.37 -11.50
C ILE A 254 -16.39 0.60 -10.88
N ASP A 255 -17.37 0.18 -11.67
CA ASP A 255 -18.51 -0.63 -11.21
C ASP A 255 -18.02 -1.98 -10.65
N LYS A 256 -17.02 -2.59 -11.29
CA LYS A 256 -16.41 -3.84 -10.78
C LYS A 256 -15.73 -3.63 -9.43
N VAL A 257 -15.01 -2.53 -9.24
CA VAL A 257 -14.40 -2.19 -7.94
C VAL A 257 -15.48 -1.93 -6.90
N ALA A 258 -16.56 -1.24 -7.24
CA ALA A 258 -17.69 -1.00 -6.33
C ALA A 258 -18.32 -2.32 -5.85
N GLU A 259 -18.51 -3.28 -6.75
CA GLU A 259 -19.00 -4.62 -6.42
C GLU A 259 -18.03 -5.39 -5.51
N LEU A 260 -16.76 -5.49 -5.91
CA LEU A 260 -15.71 -6.23 -5.17
C LEU A 260 -15.46 -5.68 -3.77
N SER A 261 -15.63 -4.38 -3.58
CA SER A 261 -15.41 -3.69 -2.32
C SER A 261 -16.66 -3.59 -1.45
N ASN A 262 -17.82 -4.12 -1.88
CA ASN A 262 -19.12 -3.87 -1.24
C ASN A 262 -19.38 -2.37 -1.02
N ASN A 263 -19.08 -1.55 -2.02
CA ASN A 263 -19.18 -0.09 -2.00
C ASN A 263 -18.23 0.60 -0.99
N HIS A 264 -17.17 -0.08 -0.55
CA HIS A 264 -16.08 0.53 0.24
C HIS A 264 -14.97 1.03 -0.71
N TYR A 265 -15.28 2.05 -1.50
CA TYR A 265 -14.35 2.60 -2.48
C TYR A 265 -14.48 4.11 -2.61
N ALA A 266 -13.49 4.72 -3.21
CA ALA A 266 -13.48 6.09 -3.65
C ALA A 266 -12.86 6.21 -5.05
N VAL A 267 -13.20 7.26 -5.76
CA VAL A 267 -12.67 7.57 -7.09
C VAL A 267 -12.01 8.94 -7.03
N ILE A 268 -10.79 9.02 -7.56
CA ILE A 268 -10.04 10.27 -7.68
C ILE A 268 -9.97 10.65 -9.15
N GLU A 269 -10.35 11.86 -9.46
CA GLU A 269 -10.27 12.40 -10.81
C GLU A 269 -8.82 12.53 -11.30
N TRP A 270 -8.62 12.32 -12.58
CA TRP A 270 -7.36 12.62 -13.22
C TRP A 270 -7.10 14.14 -13.21
N LYS A 271 -5.87 14.52 -12.84
CA LYS A 271 -5.39 15.91 -12.87
C LYS A 271 -4.19 16.01 -13.79
N ALA A 272 -4.10 17.12 -14.53
CA ALA A 272 -3.01 17.36 -15.47
C ALA A 272 -1.69 17.76 -14.76
N GLU A 273 -1.78 18.23 -13.53
CA GLU A 273 -0.65 18.71 -12.75
C GLU A 273 -0.22 17.66 -11.71
N ASP A 274 1.05 17.68 -11.37
CA ASP A 274 1.58 16.83 -10.30
C ASP A 274 0.97 17.25 -8.96
N ILE A 275 0.46 16.28 -8.22
CA ILE A 275 -0.20 16.48 -6.94
C ILE A 275 0.85 16.44 -5.84
N SER A 276 1.15 17.60 -5.25
CA SER A 276 2.14 17.74 -4.17
C SER A 276 1.78 18.85 -3.20
N GLY A 277 2.29 18.78 -1.97
CA GLY A 277 2.06 19.80 -0.95
C GLY A 277 0.56 19.99 -0.66
N ASP A 278 0.11 21.23 -0.63
CA ASP A 278 -1.30 21.55 -0.35
C ASP A 278 -2.29 21.00 -1.38
N ALA A 279 -1.84 20.73 -2.62
CA ALA A 279 -2.67 20.11 -3.66
C ALA A 279 -3.10 18.66 -3.31
N LEU A 280 -2.46 18.01 -2.33
CA LEU A 280 -2.92 16.73 -1.81
C LEU A 280 -4.32 16.81 -1.19
N ARG A 281 -4.73 17.97 -0.70
CA ARG A 281 -6.08 18.20 -0.19
C ARG A 281 -7.13 18.26 -1.28
N ASP A 282 -6.74 18.55 -2.52
CA ASP A 282 -7.64 18.65 -3.65
C ASP A 282 -8.09 17.30 -4.20
N ILE A 283 -7.52 16.20 -3.70
CA ILE A 283 -7.92 14.83 -4.09
C ILE A 283 -8.78 14.13 -3.03
N LEU A 284 -9.09 14.82 -1.93
CA LEU A 284 -9.93 14.29 -0.84
C LEU A 284 -11.41 14.16 -1.19
#